data_39a13665eb4dfb81285ea6ea601176aa
#
_entry.id   39a13665eb4dfb81285ea6ea601176aa
#
_cell.length_a   1.000
_cell.length_b   1.000
_cell.length_c   1.000
_cell.angle_alpha   90.00
_cell.angle_beta   90.00
_cell.angle_gamma   90.00
#
_symmetry.space_group_name_H-M   'P 1'
#
loop_
_entity.id
_entity.type
_entity.pdbx_description
1 polymer ?
#
loop_
_entity_poly.entity_id
_entity_poly.type
_entity_poly.pdbx_seq_one_letter_code
_entity_poly.pdbx_strand_id
1 'polypeptide(L)'
;MDIAYVLDNQGNPLMPTKRLGRVRHLLQEDKAEIACYKPFTIQLKYESTHFVQDLYVGIDPGRTNIGLAVVNGKGEVFYAANVTTRNQEIPKLMTDRAQHRKASRRGQRLARKRLAKRNNTLTEFPNGRKLPGYKDGNMAVKDIINKESRFNNRKRSARWLTPTANQCVRTHINLVKHINKFMPIKSWTMEYNKFAFMQLDDGSVLGADFQNGTLKGYARVEDYVFDMQGGCCALCGKPMDKNNYHCHHIDPQSKGGSDKAYNRIGLCDSCHGQLHQNEAWLEEKGKRKKYAGTSIINIAMPFIYEDLVKLYGNDNVHICSGFDTAHLREYMHMPKDHFADAICIACIGAHIEPKYDNDKHFEIHQFRCHNRALINSQTERTYRYKGEIVAKNRTPRFEQKGDSLSQWRIKMAKQYGEAKAQRMVSQLKVTKSMRRYNSLKRAMPGSIFIYQGKSFVLTGQLSKGLYYRAFGQGKKNFPAKECKILGRRSLVYV
;
A
#
# COMPACT_ATOMS: atom_id res chain seq x y z
N MET A 1 -20.47 19.26 -2.58
CA MET A 1 -21.85 18.79 -2.31
C MET A 1 -22.41 19.56 -1.12
N ASP A 2 -23.56 20.17 -1.32
CA ASP A 2 -24.23 20.94 -0.26
C ASP A 2 -25.21 20.00 0.47
N ILE A 3 -24.65 19.00 1.16
CA ILE A 3 -25.38 17.93 1.85
C ILE A 3 -24.81 17.79 3.26
N ALA A 4 -25.70 17.67 4.24
CA ALA A 4 -25.34 17.28 5.59
C ALA A 4 -25.72 15.82 5.84
N TYR A 5 -24.80 15.04 6.35
CA TYR A 5 -25.05 13.68 6.80
C TYR A 5 -25.54 13.74 8.25
N VAL A 6 -26.46 12.85 8.59
CA VAL A 6 -27.16 12.89 9.88
C VAL A 6 -26.98 11.56 10.59
N LEU A 7 -26.64 11.62 11.86
CA LEU A 7 -26.62 10.47 12.76
C LEU A 7 -27.72 10.64 13.82
N ASP A 8 -28.28 9.55 14.27
CA ASP A 8 -29.16 9.54 15.44
C ASP A 8 -28.40 9.83 16.74
N ASN A 9 -29.09 9.81 17.88
CA ASN A 9 -28.48 10.00 19.20
C ASN A 9 -27.52 8.87 19.61
N GLN A 10 -27.62 7.71 18.98
CA GLN A 10 -26.75 6.55 19.21
C GLN A 10 -25.56 6.49 18.24
N GLY A 11 -25.53 7.37 17.24
CA GLY A 11 -24.49 7.42 16.21
C GLY A 11 -24.76 6.54 14.99
N ASN A 12 -26.00 6.00 14.82
CA ASN A 12 -26.37 5.27 13.63
C ASN A 12 -26.71 6.24 12.49
N PRO A 13 -26.41 5.92 11.23
CA PRO A 13 -26.66 6.80 10.12
C PRO A 13 -28.15 6.89 9.77
N LEU A 14 -28.61 8.11 9.55
CA LEU A 14 -29.91 8.46 9.00
C LEU A 14 -29.76 9.00 7.58
N MET A 15 -30.91 9.36 6.94
CA MET A 15 -30.87 9.94 5.61
C MET A 15 -30.11 11.26 5.57
N PRO A 16 -29.20 11.44 4.60
CA PRO A 16 -28.55 12.73 4.34
C PRO A 16 -29.61 13.78 3.92
N THR A 17 -29.33 15.05 4.22
CA THR A 17 -30.27 16.14 3.92
C THR A 17 -29.60 17.27 3.13
N LYS A 18 -30.33 17.79 2.13
CA LYS A 18 -29.98 19.02 1.40
C LYS A 18 -30.53 20.29 2.10
N ARG A 19 -31.36 20.13 3.16
CA ARG A 19 -31.99 21.25 3.89
C ARG A 19 -31.05 21.84 4.93
N LEU A 20 -30.00 22.53 4.49
CA LEU A 20 -28.95 23.08 5.37
C LEU A 20 -29.50 24.16 6.34
N GLY A 21 -30.57 24.88 5.97
CA GLY A 21 -31.27 25.78 6.89
C GLY A 21 -31.80 25.06 8.14
N ARG A 22 -32.45 23.90 7.94
CA ARG A 22 -32.92 23.06 9.06
C ARG A 22 -31.78 22.58 9.94
N VAL A 23 -30.67 22.18 9.32
CA VAL A 23 -29.45 21.77 10.06
C VAL A 23 -28.93 22.91 10.93
N ARG A 24 -28.91 24.15 10.40
CA ARG A 24 -28.49 25.34 11.16
C ARG A 24 -29.37 25.57 12.37
N HIS A 25 -30.69 25.48 12.23
CA HIS A 25 -31.62 25.59 13.37
C HIS A 25 -31.39 24.51 14.42
N LEU A 26 -31.21 23.24 14.03
CA LEU A 26 -30.94 22.16 14.97
C LEU A 26 -29.65 22.40 15.78
N LEU A 27 -28.62 22.97 15.14
CA LEU A 27 -27.36 23.31 15.81
C LEU A 27 -27.52 24.51 16.75
N GLN A 28 -28.31 25.53 16.35
CA GLN A 28 -28.59 26.72 17.16
C GLN A 28 -29.46 26.41 18.38
N GLU A 29 -30.42 25.51 18.23
CA GLU A 29 -31.30 25.04 19.31
C GLU A 29 -30.67 23.98 20.22
N ASP A 30 -29.37 23.67 20.05
CA ASP A 30 -28.63 22.61 20.74
C ASP A 30 -29.27 21.20 20.62
N LYS A 31 -30.10 20.97 19.60
CA LYS A 31 -30.74 19.68 19.28
C LYS A 31 -29.84 18.76 18.48
N ALA A 32 -28.73 19.26 17.96
CA ALA A 32 -27.69 18.49 17.25
C ALA A 32 -26.31 19.03 17.57
N GLU A 33 -25.31 18.20 17.32
CA GLU A 33 -23.89 18.61 17.39
C GLU A 33 -23.13 18.19 16.14
N ILE A 34 -21.98 18.85 15.88
CA ILE A 34 -21.15 18.50 14.73
C ILE A 34 -20.30 17.28 15.06
N ALA A 35 -20.64 16.14 14.46
CA ALA A 35 -19.88 14.90 14.58
C ALA A 35 -18.62 14.88 13.69
N CYS A 36 -18.72 15.46 12.49
CA CYS A 36 -17.59 15.55 11.55
C CYS A 36 -17.73 16.75 10.62
N TYR A 37 -16.60 17.44 10.33
CA TYR A 37 -16.60 18.58 9.41
C TYR A 37 -16.44 18.19 7.93
N LYS A 38 -15.78 17.05 7.66
CA LYS A 38 -15.60 16.52 6.29
C LYS A 38 -15.70 14.98 6.29
N PRO A 39 -16.69 14.37 5.67
CA PRO A 39 -17.90 15.02 5.15
C PRO A 39 -18.71 15.66 6.29
N PHE A 40 -19.44 16.75 6.01
CA PHE A 40 -20.17 17.47 7.04
C PHE A 40 -21.29 16.60 7.62
N THR A 41 -21.12 16.20 8.87
CA THR A 41 -21.98 15.24 9.57
C THR A 41 -22.40 15.83 10.91
N ILE A 42 -23.69 15.78 11.19
CA ILE A 42 -24.26 16.15 12.50
C ILE A 42 -24.81 14.90 13.21
N GLN A 43 -24.82 14.95 14.52
CA GLN A 43 -25.47 13.95 15.36
C GLN A 43 -26.62 14.59 16.12
N LEU A 44 -27.80 13.95 16.06
CA LEU A 44 -28.96 14.40 16.79
C LEU A 44 -28.83 14.07 18.28
N LYS A 45 -29.36 14.93 19.14
CA LYS A 45 -29.36 14.74 20.60
C LYS A 45 -30.69 14.18 21.13
N TYR A 46 -31.65 13.90 20.24
CA TYR A 46 -32.96 13.38 20.55
C TYR A 46 -33.26 12.12 19.75
N GLU A 47 -34.21 11.34 20.21
CA GLU A 47 -34.68 10.15 19.48
C GLU A 47 -35.38 10.57 18.19
N SER A 48 -35.05 9.94 17.11
CA SER A 48 -35.63 10.15 15.79
C SER A 48 -36.18 8.86 15.22
N THR A 49 -37.12 8.98 14.28
CA THR A 49 -37.57 7.82 13.50
C THR A 49 -36.46 7.31 12.60
N HIS A 50 -36.36 6.00 12.46
CA HIS A 50 -35.35 5.33 11.62
C HIS A 50 -35.83 5.02 10.20
N PHE A 51 -36.84 5.73 9.70
CA PHE A 51 -37.29 5.56 8.31
C PHE A 51 -36.23 6.14 7.36
N VAL A 52 -35.58 5.26 6.63
CA VAL A 52 -34.55 5.60 5.65
C VAL A 52 -34.97 5.11 4.27
N GLN A 53 -34.61 5.88 3.24
CA GLN A 53 -34.73 5.45 1.86
C GLN A 53 -33.57 4.55 1.49
N ASP A 54 -33.76 3.69 0.51
CA ASP A 54 -32.70 2.85 -0.02
C ASP A 54 -31.62 3.69 -0.69
N LEU A 55 -30.38 3.47 -0.26
CA LEU A 55 -29.17 4.06 -0.83
C LEU A 55 -28.31 2.97 -1.45
N TYR A 56 -27.82 3.23 -2.66
CA TYR A 56 -27.06 2.31 -3.48
C TYR A 56 -25.67 2.86 -3.71
N VAL A 57 -24.65 2.02 -3.53
CA VAL A 57 -23.25 2.42 -3.70
C VAL A 57 -22.66 1.80 -4.94
N GLY A 58 -21.95 2.61 -5.72
CA GLY A 58 -21.06 2.17 -6.78
C GLY A 58 -19.61 2.28 -6.38
N ILE A 59 -18.84 1.27 -6.74
CA ILE A 59 -17.39 1.21 -6.54
C ILE A 59 -16.74 0.97 -7.90
N ASP A 60 -15.95 1.94 -8.37
CA ASP A 60 -14.98 1.74 -9.45
C ASP A 60 -13.64 1.34 -8.81
N PRO A 61 -13.27 0.03 -8.84
CA PRO A 61 -12.12 -0.46 -8.09
C PRO A 61 -10.82 -0.20 -8.84
N GLY A 62 -9.91 0.51 -8.20
CA GLY A 62 -8.60 0.80 -8.75
C GLY A 62 -7.44 0.49 -7.81
N ARG A 63 -6.25 0.34 -8.36
CA ARG A 63 -5.03 0.21 -7.56
C ARG A 63 -4.60 1.52 -6.95
N THR A 64 -4.62 2.59 -7.73
CA THR A 64 -4.12 3.92 -7.36
C THR A 64 -5.24 4.89 -7.12
N ASN A 65 -6.26 4.82 -7.92
CA ASN A 65 -7.47 5.64 -7.81
C ASN A 65 -8.67 4.70 -7.66
N ILE A 66 -9.64 5.12 -6.87
CA ILE A 66 -10.89 4.40 -6.64
C ILE A 66 -12.01 5.42 -6.74
N GLY A 67 -13.03 5.13 -7.55
CA GLY A 67 -14.26 5.89 -7.58
C GLY A 67 -15.26 5.34 -6.56
N LEU A 68 -15.97 6.24 -5.90
CA LEU A 68 -17.07 5.89 -4.99
C LEU A 68 -18.23 6.85 -5.20
N ALA A 69 -19.43 6.32 -5.28
CA ALA A 69 -20.63 7.14 -5.32
C ALA A 69 -21.80 6.48 -4.58
N VAL A 70 -22.71 7.31 -4.08
CA VAL A 70 -23.96 6.86 -3.43
C VAL A 70 -25.11 7.59 -4.06
N VAL A 71 -26.10 6.83 -4.52
CA VAL A 71 -27.32 7.34 -5.13
C VAL A 71 -28.56 6.82 -4.38
N ASN A 72 -29.67 7.52 -4.48
CA ASN A 72 -30.95 7.03 -4.00
C ASN A 72 -31.73 6.30 -5.12
N GLY A 73 -32.90 5.74 -4.82
CA GLY A 73 -33.76 5.07 -5.77
C GLY A 73 -34.35 5.96 -6.91
N LYS A 74 -34.06 7.26 -6.89
CA LYS A 74 -34.42 8.20 -7.96
C LYS A 74 -33.22 8.62 -8.82
N GLY A 75 -32.03 8.04 -8.59
CA GLY A 75 -30.79 8.38 -9.29
C GLY A 75 -30.10 9.66 -8.80
N GLU A 76 -30.59 10.28 -7.72
CA GLU A 76 -29.95 11.49 -7.17
C GLU A 76 -28.68 11.15 -6.40
N VAL A 77 -27.61 11.91 -6.67
CA VAL A 77 -26.31 11.68 -6.06
C VAL A 77 -26.24 12.33 -4.66
N PHE A 78 -26.00 11.51 -3.64
CA PHE A 78 -25.80 11.95 -2.25
C PHE A 78 -24.33 11.99 -1.83
N TYR A 79 -23.49 11.24 -2.52
CA TYR A 79 -22.05 11.24 -2.28
C TYR A 79 -21.32 10.85 -3.56
N ALA A 80 -20.23 11.52 -3.88
CA ALA A 80 -19.30 11.09 -4.91
C ALA A 80 -17.87 11.43 -4.46
N ALA A 81 -16.92 10.57 -4.75
CA ALA A 81 -15.53 10.77 -4.35
C ALA A 81 -14.54 10.08 -5.28
N ASN A 82 -13.43 10.77 -5.51
CA ASN A 82 -12.20 10.18 -6.01
C ASN A 82 -11.26 9.88 -4.85
N VAL A 83 -10.75 8.68 -4.77
CA VAL A 83 -9.85 8.26 -3.70
C VAL A 83 -8.48 7.92 -4.27
N THR A 84 -7.50 8.75 -3.98
CA THR A 84 -6.09 8.45 -4.27
C THR A 84 -5.50 7.56 -3.19
N THR A 85 -5.13 6.33 -3.56
CA THR A 85 -4.59 5.34 -2.64
C THR A 85 -3.08 5.50 -2.48
N ARG A 86 -2.53 5.00 -1.39
CA ARG A 86 -1.08 4.92 -1.18
C ARG A 86 -0.45 3.62 -1.72
N ASN A 87 -1.15 2.86 -2.55
CA ASN A 87 -0.67 1.55 -3.00
C ASN A 87 0.64 1.61 -3.77
N GLN A 88 0.91 2.72 -4.47
CA GLN A 88 2.19 2.97 -5.16
C GLN A 88 3.40 3.02 -4.21
N GLU A 89 3.21 3.40 -2.95
CA GLU A 89 4.29 3.41 -1.95
C GLU A 89 4.72 2.00 -1.50
N ILE A 90 3.83 1.02 -1.61
CA ILE A 90 4.05 -0.32 -1.04
C ILE A 90 5.25 -1.04 -1.65
N PRO A 91 5.46 -1.08 -2.97
CA PRO A 91 6.63 -1.71 -3.58
C PRO A 91 7.95 -1.12 -3.04
N LYS A 92 8.05 0.21 -2.95
CA LYS A 92 9.22 0.90 -2.38
C LYS A 92 9.47 0.48 -0.93
N LEU A 93 8.42 0.51 -0.10
CA LEU A 93 8.51 0.09 1.31
C LEU A 93 8.91 -1.38 1.46
N MET A 94 8.50 -2.24 0.54
CA MET A 94 8.91 -3.65 0.52
C MET A 94 10.37 -3.82 0.13
N THR A 95 10.87 -3.04 -0.82
CA THR A 95 12.28 -2.99 -1.22
C THR A 95 13.16 -2.51 -0.06
N ASP A 96 12.82 -1.40 0.57
CA ASP A 96 13.51 -0.88 1.76
C ASP A 96 13.59 -1.93 2.88
N ARG A 97 12.46 -2.61 3.11
CA ARG A 97 12.38 -3.69 4.10
C ARG A 97 13.26 -4.89 3.75
N ALA A 98 13.37 -5.23 2.46
CA ALA A 98 14.27 -6.28 1.99
C ALA A 98 15.74 -5.89 2.17
N GLN A 99 16.10 -4.66 1.86
CA GLN A 99 17.45 -4.10 2.07
C GLN A 99 17.84 -4.12 3.55
N HIS A 100 16.96 -3.64 4.44
CA HIS A 100 17.20 -3.69 5.89
C HIS A 100 17.40 -5.12 6.39
N ARG A 101 16.64 -6.11 5.88
CA ARG A 101 16.84 -7.52 6.23
C ARG A 101 18.20 -8.04 5.74
N LYS A 102 18.61 -7.68 4.50
CA LYS A 102 19.93 -8.04 3.97
C LYS A 102 21.05 -7.46 4.82
N ALA A 103 20.98 -6.17 5.16
CA ALA A 103 21.96 -5.50 6.00
C ALA A 103 22.07 -6.13 7.41
N SER A 104 20.93 -6.41 8.05
CA SER A 104 20.87 -7.08 9.35
C SER A 104 21.52 -8.47 9.31
N ARG A 105 21.22 -9.30 8.29
CA ARG A 105 21.83 -10.62 8.13
C ARG A 105 23.33 -10.55 7.88
N ARG A 106 23.77 -9.57 7.07
CA ARG A 106 25.20 -9.32 6.83
C ARG A 106 25.92 -8.95 8.12
N GLY A 107 25.32 -8.03 8.90
CA GLY A 107 25.86 -7.62 10.20
C GLY A 107 25.98 -8.80 11.19
N GLN A 108 24.95 -9.64 11.28
CA GLN A 108 24.98 -10.85 12.13
C GLN A 108 26.04 -11.85 11.69
N ARG A 109 26.21 -12.10 10.39
CA ARG A 109 27.26 -12.97 9.86
C ARG A 109 28.65 -12.43 10.17
N LEU A 110 28.87 -11.14 9.98
CA LEU A 110 30.14 -10.48 10.30
C LEU A 110 30.46 -10.56 11.80
N ALA A 111 29.47 -10.33 12.66
CA ALA A 111 29.63 -10.43 14.11
C ALA A 111 30.01 -11.86 14.54
N ARG A 112 29.35 -12.88 13.99
CA ARG A 112 29.70 -14.28 14.23
C ARG A 112 31.11 -14.63 13.74
N LYS A 113 31.49 -14.16 12.54
CA LYS A 113 32.84 -14.37 12.01
C LYS A 113 33.92 -13.72 12.90
N ARG A 114 33.67 -12.51 13.40
CA ARG A 114 34.58 -11.82 14.34
C ARG A 114 34.68 -12.57 15.66
N LEU A 115 33.57 -13.05 16.20
CA LEU A 115 33.55 -13.84 17.44
C LEU A 115 34.32 -15.14 17.28
N ALA A 116 34.07 -15.89 16.20
CA ALA A 116 34.75 -17.13 15.90
C ALA A 116 36.27 -16.94 15.68
N LYS A 117 36.68 -15.84 15.01
CA LYS A 117 38.12 -15.48 14.89
C LYS A 117 38.73 -15.21 16.24
N ARG A 118 38.03 -14.45 17.11
CA ARG A 118 38.52 -14.15 18.47
C ARG A 118 38.64 -15.38 19.34
N ASN A 119 37.74 -16.34 19.21
CA ASN A 119 37.71 -17.57 20.00
C ASN A 119 38.48 -18.73 19.32
N ASN A 120 39.15 -18.48 18.21
CA ASN A 120 39.90 -19.48 17.43
C ASN A 120 39.03 -20.67 16.94
N THR A 121 37.75 -20.43 16.66
CA THR A 121 36.75 -21.44 16.23
C THR A 121 36.36 -21.32 14.75
N LEU A 122 37.30 -20.86 13.91
CA LEU A 122 37.11 -20.80 12.47
C LEU A 122 37.47 -22.14 11.83
N THR A 123 36.51 -22.76 11.13
CA THR A 123 36.75 -23.94 10.32
C THR A 123 37.08 -23.52 8.89
N GLU A 124 38.15 -24.04 8.33
CA GLU A 124 38.56 -23.84 6.95
C GLU A 124 37.95 -24.96 6.09
N PHE A 125 37.37 -24.60 4.98
CA PHE A 125 36.76 -25.53 4.03
C PHE A 125 37.70 -25.78 2.84
N PRO A 126 37.52 -26.91 2.09
CA PRO A 126 38.37 -27.25 0.95
C PRO A 126 38.44 -26.16 -0.13
N ASN A 127 37.47 -25.25 -0.20
CA ASN A 127 37.46 -24.11 -1.10
C ASN A 127 38.14 -22.84 -0.53
N GLY A 128 38.93 -22.98 0.54
CA GLY A 128 39.66 -21.90 1.20
C GLY A 128 38.78 -20.95 2.03
N ARG A 129 37.46 -21.18 2.13
CA ARG A 129 36.59 -20.34 2.95
C ARG A 129 36.73 -20.67 4.44
N LYS A 130 37.00 -19.64 5.24
CA LYS A 130 37.02 -19.72 6.71
C LYS A 130 35.68 -19.29 7.29
N LEU A 131 34.97 -20.19 7.93
CA LEU A 131 33.64 -19.94 8.47
C LEU A 131 33.57 -20.33 9.95
N PRO A 132 32.72 -19.66 10.77
CA PRO A 132 32.51 -20.06 12.16
C PRO A 132 31.97 -21.48 12.21
N GLY A 133 32.67 -22.39 12.89
CA GLY A 133 32.28 -23.77 13.13
C GLY A 133 32.37 -24.13 14.61
N TYR A 134 31.69 -25.20 15.02
CA TYR A 134 31.94 -25.82 16.31
C TYR A 134 33.15 -26.76 16.20
N LYS A 135 33.94 -26.88 17.27
CA LYS A 135 35.12 -27.76 17.32
C LYS A 135 34.79 -29.22 17.10
N ASP A 136 33.54 -29.61 17.32
CA ASP A 136 33.14 -31.04 17.37
C ASP A 136 32.59 -31.61 16.05
N GLY A 137 32.77 -30.91 14.94
CA GLY A 137 32.59 -31.45 13.58
C GLY A 137 31.17 -31.91 13.16
N ASN A 138 30.19 -31.92 14.03
CA ASN A 138 28.90 -32.58 13.79
C ASN A 138 27.75 -31.66 13.28
N MET A 139 27.94 -30.36 13.14
CA MET A 139 26.92 -29.47 12.52
C MET A 139 27.30 -29.11 11.10
N ALA A 140 26.40 -29.36 10.17
CA ALA A 140 26.57 -28.91 8.80
C ALA A 140 26.75 -27.39 8.75
N VAL A 141 27.67 -26.90 7.93
CA VAL A 141 28.03 -25.46 7.79
C VAL A 141 26.83 -24.58 7.53
N LYS A 142 25.83 -25.06 6.79
CA LYS A 142 24.59 -24.37 6.56
C LYS A 142 23.75 -24.15 7.83
N ASP A 143 23.91 -24.99 8.85
CA ASP A 143 23.14 -24.88 10.10
C ASP A 143 23.79 -23.87 11.05
N ILE A 144 25.11 -23.67 10.94
CA ILE A 144 25.85 -22.68 11.72
C ILE A 144 25.71 -21.29 11.13
N ILE A 145 25.71 -21.16 9.78
CA ILE A 145 25.70 -19.89 9.05
C ILE A 145 24.30 -19.47 8.63
N ASN A 146 23.50 -20.42 8.21
CA ASN A 146 22.13 -20.29 7.85
C ASN A 146 21.30 -21.06 8.89
N LYS A 147 20.96 -20.42 10.03
CA LYS A 147 19.67 -20.79 10.61
C LYS A 147 18.71 -20.85 9.47
N GLU A 148 17.98 -21.95 9.33
CA GLU A 148 16.99 -22.21 8.28
C GLU A 148 16.38 -20.94 7.73
N SER A 149 16.50 -20.75 6.43
CA SER A 149 15.93 -19.55 5.83
C SER A 149 14.47 -19.52 6.26
N ARG A 150 14.02 -18.46 6.92
CA ARG A 150 12.61 -18.29 7.35
C ARG A 150 11.60 -18.53 6.23
N PHE A 151 12.06 -18.66 5.01
CA PHE A 151 11.27 -18.96 3.83
C PHE A 151 10.79 -20.42 3.77
N ASN A 152 11.59 -21.36 4.24
CA ASN A 152 11.24 -22.79 4.18
C ASN A 152 10.21 -23.20 5.23
N ASN A 153 10.15 -22.49 6.37
CA ASN A 153 9.24 -22.78 7.48
C ASN A 153 7.97 -21.94 7.46
N ARG A 154 7.78 -21.06 6.47
CA ARG A 154 6.64 -20.19 6.40
C ARG A 154 5.50 -20.82 5.61
N LYS A 155 4.55 -21.45 6.30
CA LYS A 155 3.26 -21.82 5.71
C LYS A 155 2.49 -20.52 5.36
N ARG A 156 2.03 -20.41 4.12
CA ARG A 156 1.12 -19.35 3.68
C ARG A 156 -0.31 -19.84 3.91
N SER A 157 -1.17 -18.95 4.42
CA SER A 157 -2.60 -19.26 4.49
C SER A 157 -3.20 -19.38 3.09
N ALA A 158 -4.32 -20.08 2.95
CA ALA A 158 -5.03 -20.23 1.67
C ALA A 158 -5.39 -18.87 1.02
N ARG A 159 -5.71 -17.86 1.83
CA ARG A 159 -6.00 -16.49 1.37
C ARG A 159 -4.77 -15.56 1.44
N TRP A 160 -3.56 -16.10 1.33
CA TRP A 160 -2.38 -15.23 1.37
C TRP A 160 -2.28 -14.39 0.10
N LEU A 161 -2.19 -13.08 0.28
CA LEU A 161 -1.93 -12.11 -0.77
C LEU A 161 -0.57 -11.44 -0.58
N THR A 162 0.01 -10.97 -1.68
CA THR A 162 1.17 -10.07 -1.60
C THR A 162 0.82 -8.83 -0.78
N PRO A 163 1.79 -8.17 -0.11
CA PRO A 163 1.50 -6.97 0.68
C PRO A 163 0.80 -5.86 -0.10
N THR A 164 1.09 -5.75 -1.40
CA THR A 164 0.47 -4.76 -2.29
C THR A 164 -1.00 -5.10 -2.55
N ALA A 165 -1.30 -6.35 -2.94
CA ALA A 165 -2.67 -6.81 -3.17
C ALA A 165 -3.50 -6.80 -1.87
N ASN A 166 -2.93 -7.25 -0.76
CA ASN A 166 -3.61 -7.20 0.55
C ASN A 166 -3.94 -5.76 0.98
N GLN A 167 -3.04 -4.80 0.72
CA GLN A 167 -3.31 -3.41 1.03
C GLN A 167 -4.40 -2.85 0.11
N CYS A 168 -4.46 -3.29 -1.16
CA CYS A 168 -5.51 -2.93 -2.08
C CYS A 168 -6.88 -3.39 -1.54
N VAL A 169 -7.05 -4.68 -1.23
CA VAL A 169 -8.28 -5.23 -0.62
C VAL A 169 -8.68 -4.45 0.63
N ARG A 170 -7.75 -4.28 1.58
CA ARG A 170 -8.03 -3.56 2.82
C ARG A 170 -8.45 -2.11 2.61
N THR A 171 -7.91 -1.44 1.59
CA THR A 171 -8.30 -0.07 1.27
C THR A 171 -9.75 0.00 0.84
N HIS A 172 -10.19 -0.85 -0.10
CA HIS A 172 -11.58 -0.90 -0.55
C HIS A 172 -12.54 -1.20 0.61
N ILE A 173 -12.27 -2.24 1.39
CA ILE A 173 -13.11 -2.60 2.54
C ILE A 173 -13.15 -1.50 3.61
N ASN A 174 -12.05 -0.79 3.84
CA ASN A 174 -12.04 0.33 4.79
C ASN A 174 -12.84 1.54 4.28
N LEU A 175 -12.84 1.80 2.96
CA LEU A 175 -13.66 2.83 2.34
C LEU A 175 -15.16 2.51 2.49
N VAL A 176 -15.54 1.26 2.21
CA VAL A 176 -16.90 0.76 2.41
C VAL A 176 -17.35 0.96 3.86
N LYS A 177 -16.56 0.51 4.82
CA LYS A 177 -16.82 0.73 6.25
C LYS A 177 -16.86 2.20 6.65
N HIS A 178 -16.13 3.06 5.93
CA HIS A 178 -16.15 4.49 6.18
C HIS A 178 -17.48 5.12 5.76
N ILE A 179 -17.99 4.78 4.57
CA ILE A 179 -19.28 5.27 4.06
C ILE A 179 -20.43 4.84 4.98
N ASN A 180 -20.45 3.59 5.43
CA ASN A 180 -21.48 3.08 6.32
C ASN A 180 -21.54 3.75 7.70
N LYS A 181 -20.55 4.56 8.06
CA LYS A 181 -20.60 5.31 9.32
C LYS A 181 -21.52 6.51 9.29
N PHE A 182 -21.86 7.01 8.09
CA PHE A 182 -22.65 8.23 7.96
C PHE A 182 -23.77 8.15 6.90
N MET A 183 -23.94 6.98 6.27
CA MET A 183 -25.07 6.72 5.35
C MET A 183 -25.62 5.31 5.53
N PRO A 184 -26.97 5.15 5.54
CA PRO A 184 -27.63 3.86 5.66
C PRO A 184 -27.67 3.19 4.29
N ILE A 185 -26.66 2.38 3.96
CA ILE A 185 -26.51 1.75 2.64
C ILE A 185 -27.28 0.43 2.59
N LYS A 186 -28.06 0.24 1.52
CA LYS A 186 -28.80 -0.99 1.22
C LYS A 186 -27.96 -1.97 0.42
N SER A 187 -27.37 -1.53 -0.70
CA SER A 187 -26.63 -2.43 -1.57
C SER A 187 -25.34 -1.80 -2.15
N TRP A 188 -24.45 -2.66 -2.57
CA TRP A 188 -23.14 -2.36 -3.09
C TRP A 188 -22.97 -2.95 -4.48
N THR A 189 -22.59 -2.14 -5.45
CA THR A 189 -22.27 -2.59 -6.80
C THR A 189 -20.81 -2.28 -7.10
N MET A 190 -20.10 -3.23 -7.66
CA MET A 190 -18.69 -3.10 -7.99
C MET A 190 -18.46 -3.43 -9.46
N GLU A 191 -17.68 -2.60 -10.16
CA GLU A 191 -17.18 -3.00 -11.47
C GLU A 191 -16.24 -4.21 -11.31
N TYR A 192 -16.55 -5.28 -12.04
CA TYR A 192 -15.79 -6.52 -12.00
C TYR A 192 -15.33 -6.94 -13.40
N ASN A 193 -14.13 -6.56 -13.77
CA ASN A 193 -13.60 -6.82 -15.10
C ASN A 193 -12.63 -8.00 -15.08
N LYS A 194 -13.18 -9.21 -15.31
CA LYS A 194 -12.41 -10.46 -15.27
C LYS A 194 -11.45 -10.59 -16.47
N PHE A 195 -11.77 -9.92 -17.57
CA PHE A 195 -11.13 -10.12 -18.88
C PHE A 195 -10.38 -8.89 -19.41
N ALA A 196 -10.21 -7.84 -18.62
CA ALA A 196 -9.55 -6.60 -19.03
C ALA A 196 -8.14 -6.79 -19.62
N PHE A 197 -7.44 -7.86 -19.26
CA PHE A 197 -6.12 -8.15 -19.84
C PHE A 197 -6.15 -8.51 -21.32
N MET A 198 -7.16 -9.26 -21.76
CA MET A 198 -7.25 -9.64 -23.16
C MET A 198 -7.50 -8.41 -24.04
N GLN A 199 -8.34 -7.49 -23.57
CA GLN A 199 -8.63 -6.24 -24.26
C GLN A 199 -7.48 -5.24 -24.24
N LEU A 200 -6.60 -5.31 -23.22
CA LEU A 200 -5.37 -4.50 -23.15
C LEU A 200 -4.28 -5.02 -24.10
N ASP A 201 -4.28 -6.31 -24.39
CA ASP A 201 -3.36 -6.93 -25.35
C ASP A 201 -3.88 -6.78 -26.78
N ASP A 202 -5.21 -6.89 -26.97
CA ASP A 202 -5.89 -6.75 -28.25
C ASP A 202 -7.20 -5.98 -28.07
N GLY A 203 -7.25 -4.73 -28.51
CA GLY A 203 -8.41 -3.84 -28.38
C GLY A 203 -9.62 -4.26 -29.22
N SER A 204 -9.50 -5.25 -30.10
CA SER A 204 -10.58 -5.82 -30.91
C SER A 204 -11.38 -6.89 -30.18
N VAL A 205 -10.92 -7.37 -29.03
CA VAL A 205 -11.56 -8.43 -28.25
C VAL A 205 -12.85 -7.91 -27.60
N LEU A 206 -13.98 -8.42 -28.02
CA LEU A 206 -15.32 -8.02 -27.54
C LEU A 206 -16.21 -9.24 -27.27
N GLY A 207 -17.08 -9.16 -26.27
CA GLY A 207 -18.15 -10.15 -26.02
C GLY A 207 -17.66 -11.59 -25.89
N ALA A 208 -18.02 -12.46 -26.86
CA ALA A 208 -17.64 -13.88 -26.87
C ALA A 208 -16.14 -14.13 -27.04
N ASP A 209 -15.39 -13.15 -27.58
CA ASP A 209 -13.94 -13.29 -27.79
C ASP A 209 -13.17 -13.39 -26.49
N PHE A 210 -13.69 -12.86 -25.38
CA PHE A 210 -13.11 -13.05 -24.06
C PHE A 210 -13.03 -14.52 -23.60
N GLN A 211 -13.87 -15.40 -24.19
CA GLN A 211 -13.79 -16.84 -23.97
C GLN A 211 -12.76 -17.52 -24.86
N ASN A 212 -12.24 -16.80 -25.85
CA ASN A 212 -11.40 -17.28 -26.92
C ASN A 212 -10.01 -16.65 -26.86
N GLY A 213 -9.31 -16.73 -25.70
CA GLY A 213 -7.97 -16.13 -25.56
C GLY A 213 -7.04 -16.38 -26.75
N THR A 214 -5.99 -15.57 -26.88
CA THR A 214 -5.00 -15.64 -27.97
C THR A 214 -4.41 -17.04 -28.23
N LEU A 215 -4.51 -17.93 -27.23
CA LEU A 215 -4.05 -19.33 -27.32
C LEU A 215 -5.17 -20.31 -27.69
N LYS A 216 -6.36 -19.84 -28.07
CA LYS A 216 -7.43 -20.75 -28.48
C LYS A 216 -7.03 -21.52 -29.74
N GLY A 217 -7.13 -22.83 -29.64
CA GLY A 217 -6.72 -23.74 -30.73
C GLY A 217 -5.26 -24.20 -30.69
N TYR A 218 -4.47 -23.63 -29.78
CA TYR A 218 -3.07 -24.02 -29.58
C TYR A 218 -2.88 -24.78 -28.27
N ALA A 219 -2.19 -25.94 -28.34
CA ALA A 219 -1.91 -26.74 -27.15
C ALA A 219 -0.81 -26.10 -26.28
N ARG A 220 0.11 -25.33 -26.89
CA ARG A 220 1.25 -24.70 -26.23
C ARG A 220 1.49 -23.28 -26.77
N VAL A 221 2.13 -22.45 -25.95
CA VAL A 221 2.51 -21.08 -26.32
C VAL A 221 3.51 -21.08 -27.49
N GLU A 222 4.40 -22.07 -27.53
CA GLU A 222 5.39 -22.24 -28.60
C GLU A 222 4.73 -22.39 -29.97
N ASP A 223 3.67 -23.21 -30.04
CA ASP A 223 2.92 -23.47 -31.27
C ASP A 223 2.23 -22.20 -31.79
N TYR A 224 1.64 -21.42 -30.86
CA TYR A 224 1.06 -20.13 -31.18
C TYR A 224 2.10 -19.11 -31.72
N VAL A 225 3.25 -18.99 -31.05
CA VAL A 225 4.31 -18.06 -31.43
C VAL A 225 4.88 -18.43 -32.82
N PHE A 226 5.05 -19.72 -33.07
CA PHE A 226 5.49 -20.22 -34.36
C PHE A 226 4.54 -19.84 -35.50
N ASP A 227 3.24 -20.05 -35.29
CA ASP A 227 2.20 -19.78 -36.27
C ASP A 227 2.04 -18.27 -36.52
N MET A 228 2.01 -17.45 -35.47
CA MET A 228 1.91 -15.99 -35.53
C MET A 228 3.11 -15.34 -36.27
N GLN A 229 4.25 -16.01 -36.33
CA GLN A 229 5.41 -15.58 -37.09
C GLN A 229 5.47 -16.19 -38.50
N GLY A 230 4.40 -16.93 -38.90
CA GLY A 230 4.36 -17.61 -40.22
C GLY A 230 5.46 -18.67 -40.37
N GLY A 231 5.86 -19.31 -39.25
CA GLY A 231 6.95 -20.29 -39.27
C GLY A 231 8.34 -19.75 -39.58
N CYS A 232 8.52 -18.42 -39.53
CA CYS A 232 9.79 -17.77 -39.90
C CYS A 232 10.50 -17.20 -38.67
N CYS A 233 11.83 -17.24 -38.65
CA CYS A 233 12.64 -16.64 -37.61
C CYS A 233 12.47 -15.13 -37.57
N ALA A 234 12.14 -14.59 -36.37
CA ALA A 234 11.92 -13.15 -36.21
C ALA A 234 13.14 -12.29 -36.47
N LEU A 235 14.36 -12.85 -36.46
CA LEU A 235 15.62 -12.17 -36.73
C LEU A 235 16.01 -12.17 -38.19
N CYS A 236 16.17 -13.35 -38.75
CA CYS A 236 16.72 -13.49 -40.11
C CYS A 236 15.66 -13.76 -41.18
N GLY A 237 14.38 -13.92 -40.78
CA GLY A 237 13.27 -14.19 -41.69
C GLY A 237 13.29 -15.59 -42.35
N LYS A 238 14.26 -16.42 -42.04
CA LYS A 238 14.35 -17.76 -42.63
C LYS A 238 13.26 -18.66 -42.08
N PRO A 239 12.69 -19.56 -42.92
CA PRO A 239 11.75 -20.56 -42.45
C PRO A 239 12.36 -21.46 -41.35
N MET A 240 11.56 -21.79 -40.37
CA MET A 240 11.91 -22.68 -39.28
C MET A 240 11.08 -23.96 -39.38
N ASP A 241 11.59 -25.05 -38.86
CA ASP A 241 10.87 -26.30 -38.64
C ASP A 241 10.92 -26.67 -37.15
N LYS A 242 10.26 -27.78 -36.80
CA LYS A 242 10.22 -28.24 -35.40
C LYS A 242 11.57 -28.61 -34.78
N ASN A 243 12.59 -28.82 -35.61
CA ASN A 243 13.91 -29.26 -35.16
C ASN A 243 14.86 -28.06 -34.93
N ASN A 244 14.62 -26.93 -35.63
CA ASN A 244 15.47 -25.74 -35.54
C ASN A 244 14.73 -24.53 -34.92
N TYR A 245 13.60 -24.75 -34.25
CA TYR A 245 12.78 -23.70 -33.64
C TYR A 245 13.02 -23.59 -32.14
N HIS A 246 13.37 -22.38 -31.71
CA HIS A 246 13.48 -22.02 -30.29
C HIS A 246 12.51 -20.91 -29.91
N CYS A 247 11.65 -21.16 -28.97
CA CYS A 247 10.75 -20.15 -28.39
C CYS A 247 11.45 -19.46 -27.21
N HIS A 248 12.05 -18.30 -27.47
CA HIS A 248 12.86 -17.55 -26.52
C HIS A 248 12.03 -16.53 -25.72
N HIS A 249 12.38 -16.29 -24.44
CA HIS A 249 11.79 -15.21 -23.66
C HIS A 249 12.43 -13.88 -24.04
N ILE A 250 11.65 -12.88 -24.41
CA ILE A 250 12.16 -11.54 -24.70
C ILE A 250 12.69 -10.89 -23.41
N ASP A 251 11.91 -10.93 -22.30
CA ASP A 251 12.41 -10.64 -20.95
C ASP A 251 12.69 -11.97 -20.25
N PRO A 252 13.93 -12.28 -19.89
CA PRO A 252 14.27 -13.53 -19.22
C PRO A 252 13.50 -13.75 -17.92
N GLN A 253 13.10 -14.98 -17.62
CA GLN A 253 12.45 -15.32 -16.36
C GLN A 253 13.28 -14.92 -15.13
N SER A 254 14.61 -14.99 -15.22
CA SER A 254 15.54 -14.54 -14.18
C SER A 254 15.43 -13.05 -13.86
N LYS A 255 15.01 -12.23 -14.84
CA LYS A 255 14.73 -10.80 -14.70
C LYS A 255 13.25 -10.50 -14.38
N GLY A 256 12.41 -11.52 -14.22
CA GLY A 256 10.98 -11.38 -13.90
C GLY A 256 10.06 -11.42 -15.12
N GLY A 257 10.54 -11.86 -16.27
CA GLY A 257 9.76 -12.08 -17.48
C GLY A 257 8.65 -13.13 -17.28
N SER A 258 7.51 -12.93 -17.97
CA SER A 258 6.36 -13.84 -17.90
C SER A 258 6.45 -14.93 -18.96
N ASP A 259 5.76 -16.07 -18.72
CA ASP A 259 5.64 -17.17 -19.69
C ASP A 259 4.56 -16.95 -20.77
N LYS A 260 3.96 -15.78 -20.83
CA LYS A 260 2.88 -15.47 -21.77
C LYS A 260 3.40 -15.29 -23.20
N ALA A 261 2.54 -15.53 -24.19
CA ALA A 261 2.87 -15.47 -25.62
C ALA A 261 3.53 -14.15 -26.05
N TYR A 262 3.09 -13.03 -25.52
CA TYR A 262 3.69 -11.73 -25.83
C TYR A 262 5.14 -11.55 -25.33
N ASN A 263 5.59 -12.42 -24.42
CA ASN A 263 6.96 -12.46 -23.93
C ASN A 263 7.81 -13.51 -24.63
N ARG A 264 7.32 -14.07 -25.72
CA ARG A 264 7.98 -15.13 -26.48
C ARG A 264 8.26 -14.66 -27.90
N ILE A 265 9.36 -15.14 -28.45
CA ILE A 265 9.76 -14.90 -29.82
C ILE A 265 10.37 -16.17 -30.38
N GLY A 266 10.02 -16.50 -31.62
CA GLY A 266 10.54 -17.67 -32.33
C GLY A 266 11.83 -17.36 -33.06
N LEU A 267 12.87 -18.15 -32.84
CA LEU A 267 14.18 -18.00 -33.42
C LEU A 267 14.70 -19.33 -33.97
N CYS A 268 15.47 -19.28 -35.03
CA CYS A 268 16.22 -20.45 -35.50
C CYS A 268 17.47 -20.67 -34.63
N ASP A 269 18.06 -21.87 -34.65
CA ASP A 269 19.26 -22.24 -33.88
C ASP A 269 20.37 -21.23 -33.93
N SER A 270 20.73 -20.80 -35.17
CA SER A 270 21.81 -19.83 -35.40
C SER A 270 21.53 -18.48 -34.73
N CYS A 271 20.32 -17.94 -34.90
CA CYS A 271 19.92 -16.66 -34.31
C CYS A 271 19.75 -16.74 -32.83
N HIS A 272 19.26 -17.87 -32.30
CA HIS A 272 19.15 -18.13 -30.85
C HIS A 272 20.54 -18.14 -30.19
N GLY A 273 21.53 -18.81 -30.82
CA GLY A 273 22.91 -18.81 -30.33
C GLY A 273 23.57 -17.41 -30.35
N GLN A 274 23.34 -16.63 -31.42
CA GLN A 274 23.84 -15.26 -31.49
C GLN A 274 23.21 -14.33 -30.47
N LEU A 275 21.93 -14.51 -30.16
CA LEU A 275 21.22 -13.70 -29.17
C LEU A 275 21.82 -13.83 -27.80
N HIS A 276 22.21 -15.02 -27.36
CA HIS A 276 22.88 -15.22 -26.09
C HIS A 276 24.25 -14.55 -25.98
N GLN A 277 24.85 -14.16 -27.11
CA GLN A 277 26.09 -13.40 -27.14
C GLN A 277 25.85 -11.88 -27.14
N ASN A 278 24.67 -11.43 -27.60
CA ASN A 278 24.33 -10.00 -27.69
C ASN A 278 22.83 -9.77 -27.39
N GLU A 279 22.48 -9.61 -26.14
CA GLU A 279 21.10 -9.39 -25.68
C GLU A 279 20.53 -8.00 -26.04
N ALA A 280 21.37 -7.01 -26.38
CA ALA A 280 20.97 -5.63 -26.64
C ALA A 280 19.93 -5.49 -27.77
N TRP A 281 19.94 -6.42 -28.69
CA TRP A 281 19.01 -6.44 -29.84
C TRP A 281 17.54 -6.68 -29.45
N LEU A 282 17.26 -7.40 -28.32
CA LEU A 282 15.89 -7.58 -27.82
C LEU A 282 15.33 -6.35 -27.13
N GLU A 283 16.18 -5.48 -26.58
CA GLU A 283 15.76 -4.25 -25.90
C GLU A 283 15.15 -3.24 -26.90
N GLU A 284 15.59 -3.25 -28.14
CA GLU A 284 15.10 -2.33 -29.19
C GLU A 284 13.68 -2.69 -29.70
N LYS A 285 13.34 -3.98 -29.77
CA LYS A 285 12.02 -4.47 -30.23
C LYS A 285 10.95 -4.59 -29.13
N GLY A 286 11.33 -4.44 -27.88
CA GLY A 286 10.51 -4.79 -26.72
C GLY A 286 10.04 -3.63 -25.84
N LYS A 287 9.67 -2.44 -26.36
CA LYS A 287 8.97 -1.44 -25.52
C LYS A 287 7.60 -1.95 -25.11
N ARG A 288 7.55 -2.62 -23.95
CA ARG A 288 6.34 -3.22 -23.44
C ARG A 288 5.58 -2.29 -22.51
N LYS A 289 4.26 -2.29 -22.69
CA LYS A 289 3.36 -1.74 -21.69
C LYS A 289 3.47 -2.57 -20.41
N LYS A 290 3.85 -1.96 -19.28
CA LYS A 290 3.92 -2.63 -17.98
C LYS A 290 2.55 -2.59 -17.29
N TYR A 291 1.81 -3.70 -17.31
CA TYR A 291 0.50 -3.84 -16.71
C TYR A 291 0.51 -4.22 -15.20
N ALA A 292 1.62 -3.98 -14.51
CA ALA A 292 1.75 -4.35 -13.10
C ALA A 292 0.66 -3.76 -12.18
N GLY A 293 0.10 -2.60 -12.55
CA GLY A 293 -1.02 -1.97 -11.86
C GLY A 293 -2.30 -2.78 -11.98
N THR A 294 -2.66 -3.12 -13.20
CA THR A 294 -3.85 -3.89 -13.56
C THR A 294 -3.79 -5.31 -12.98
N SER A 295 -2.61 -5.96 -13.00
CA SER A 295 -2.43 -7.28 -12.38
C SER A 295 -2.75 -7.29 -10.90
N ILE A 296 -2.40 -6.23 -10.16
CA ILE A 296 -2.63 -6.16 -8.71
C ILE A 296 -4.11 -6.02 -8.40
N ILE A 297 -4.84 -5.17 -9.13
CA ILE A 297 -6.28 -5.00 -8.90
C ILE A 297 -7.02 -6.27 -9.27
N ASN A 298 -6.70 -6.92 -10.40
CA ASN A 298 -7.35 -8.17 -10.81
C ASN A 298 -7.12 -9.31 -9.80
N ILE A 299 -5.93 -9.40 -9.19
CA ILE A 299 -5.69 -10.34 -8.08
C ILE A 299 -6.51 -9.96 -6.83
N ALA A 300 -6.76 -8.67 -6.60
CA ALA A 300 -7.46 -8.20 -5.41
C ALA A 300 -9.00 -8.29 -5.55
N MET A 301 -9.54 -8.12 -6.76
CA MET A 301 -10.99 -8.07 -7.02
C MET A 301 -11.79 -9.24 -6.42
N PRO A 302 -11.45 -10.53 -6.63
CA PRO A 302 -12.19 -11.63 -6.04
C PRO A 302 -12.27 -11.53 -4.52
N PHE A 303 -11.18 -11.11 -3.87
CA PHE A 303 -11.12 -10.97 -2.42
C PHE A 303 -11.92 -9.75 -1.92
N ILE A 304 -11.98 -8.66 -2.71
CA ILE A 304 -12.84 -7.50 -2.41
C ILE A 304 -14.29 -7.93 -2.46
N TYR A 305 -14.69 -8.61 -3.53
CA TYR A 305 -16.05 -9.13 -3.71
C TYR A 305 -16.45 -10.08 -2.57
N GLU A 306 -15.62 -11.10 -2.29
CA GLU A 306 -15.89 -12.04 -1.21
C GLU A 306 -16.01 -11.36 0.16
N ASP A 307 -15.18 -10.35 0.43
CA ASP A 307 -15.23 -9.62 1.70
C ASP A 307 -16.46 -8.69 1.78
N LEU A 308 -16.95 -8.13 0.65
CA LEU A 308 -18.21 -7.41 0.58
C LEU A 308 -19.40 -8.34 0.85
N VAL A 309 -19.45 -9.49 0.17
CA VAL A 309 -20.51 -10.50 0.37
C VAL A 309 -20.56 -10.98 1.83
N LYS A 310 -19.41 -11.18 2.46
CA LYS A 310 -19.34 -11.54 3.89
C LYS A 310 -19.89 -10.46 4.82
N LEU A 311 -19.77 -9.18 4.43
CA LEU A 311 -20.23 -8.07 5.26
C LEU A 311 -21.71 -7.76 5.10
N TYR A 312 -22.24 -7.92 3.89
CA TYR A 312 -23.59 -7.43 3.51
C TYR A 312 -24.54 -8.50 2.99
N GLY A 313 -24.09 -9.72 2.81
CA GLY A 313 -24.86 -10.80 2.17
C GLY A 313 -24.78 -10.76 0.65
N ASN A 314 -25.08 -11.90 0.02
CA ASN A 314 -24.98 -12.04 -1.43
C ASN A 314 -26.02 -11.18 -2.17
N ASP A 315 -27.21 -11.06 -1.61
CA ASP A 315 -28.35 -10.33 -2.23
C ASP A 315 -28.12 -8.80 -2.26
N ASN A 316 -27.20 -8.29 -1.46
CA ASN A 316 -26.89 -6.87 -1.36
C ASN A 316 -25.57 -6.48 -2.05
N VAL A 317 -24.92 -7.41 -2.76
CA VAL A 317 -23.65 -7.15 -3.45
C VAL A 317 -23.76 -7.56 -4.92
N HIS A 318 -23.71 -6.57 -5.81
CA HIS A 318 -23.85 -6.75 -7.25
C HIS A 318 -22.54 -6.48 -7.98
N ILE A 319 -22.45 -6.97 -9.20
CA ILE A 319 -21.33 -6.70 -10.12
C ILE A 319 -21.85 -6.17 -11.44
N CYS A 320 -21.10 -5.29 -12.08
CA CYS A 320 -21.34 -4.84 -13.45
C CYS A 320 -20.05 -4.93 -14.27
N SER A 321 -20.16 -4.82 -15.58
CA SER A 321 -19.00 -4.80 -16.48
C SER A 321 -18.53 -3.38 -16.74
N GLY A 322 -17.25 -3.21 -17.08
CA GLY A 322 -16.72 -1.90 -17.49
C GLY A 322 -17.30 -1.43 -18.82
N PHE A 323 -17.84 -2.32 -19.64
CA PHE A 323 -18.56 -1.97 -20.86
C PHE A 323 -19.88 -1.24 -20.51
N ASP A 324 -20.67 -1.80 -19.61
CA ASP A 324 -21.94 -1.19 -19.19
C ASP A 324 -21.71 0.17 -18.54
N THR A 325 -20.68 0.27 -17.71
CA THR A 325 -20.25 1.53 -17.07
C THR A 325 -19.89 2.59 -18.11
N ALA A 326 -19.04 2.24 -19.08
CA ALA A 326 -18.60 3.18 -20.12
C ALA A 326 -19.78 3.63 -21.00
N HIS A 327 -20.65 2.69 -21.41
CA HIS A 327 -21.80 2.99 -22.23
C HIS A 327 -22.79 3.94 -21.52
N LEU A 328 -23.12 3.67 -20.26
CA LEU A 328 -24.03 4.54 -19.49
C LEU A 328 -23.39 5.94 -19.27
N ARG A 329 -22.11 6.02 -18.96
CA ARG A 329 -21.40 7.28 -18.79
C ARG A 329 -21.44 8.13 -20.09
N GLU A 330 -21.16 7.52 -21.25
CA GLU A 330 -21.20 8.18 -22.54
C GLU A 330 -22.60 8.64 -22.91
N TYR A 331 -23.62 7.78 -22.69
CA TYR A 331 -25.02 8.12 -22.90
C TYR A 331 -25.46 9.33 -22.07
N MET A 332 -25.01 9.42 -20.82
CA MET A 332 -25.31 10.54 -19.90
C MET A 332 -24.38 11.74 -20.07
N HIS A 333 -23.47 11.76 -21.05
CA HIS A 333 -22.48 12.82 -21.29
C HIS A 333 -21.65 13.19 -20.05
N MET A 334 -21.36 12.22 -19.18
CA MET A 334 -20.59 12.43 -17.97
C MET A 334 -19.08 12.41 -18.26
N PRO A 335 -18.26 13.14 -17.46
CA PRO A 335 -16.82 13.18 -17.66
C PRO A 335 -16.21 11.79 -17.42
N LYS A 336 -15.11 11.50 -18.13
CA LYS A 336 -14.33 10.26 -17.90
C LYS A 336 -13.49 10.42 -16.62
N ASP A 337 -14.11 10.14 -15.50
CA ASP A 337 -13.49 10.22 -14.17
C ASP A 337 -14.05 9.11 -13.27
N HIS A 338 -13.25 8.69 -12.27
CA HIS A 338 -13.59 7.57 -11.39
C HIS A 338 -14.88 7.80 -10.59
N PHE A 339 -15.15 9.02 -10.13
CA PHE A 339 -16.41 9.32 -9.43
C PHE A 339 -17.63 9.17 -10.35
N ALA A 340 -17.48 9.55 -11.64
CA ALA A 340 -18.55 9.44 -12.62
C ALA A 340 -18.82 7.97 -12.97
N ASP A 341 -17.77 7.18 -13.17
CA ASP A 341 -17.89 5.73 -13.33
C ASP A 341 -18.60 5.11 -12.13
N ALA A 342 -18.25 5.52 -10.91
CA ALA A 342 -18.91 5.02 -9.71
C ALA A 342 -20.41 5.38 -9.62
N ILE A 343 -20.82 6.56 -10.11
CA ILE A 343 -22.24 6.92 -10.19
C ILE A 343 -22.98 5.97 -11.16
N CYS A 344 -22.42 5.73 -12.35
CA CYS A 344 -22.96 4.78 -13.31
C CYS A 344 -23.06 3.37 -12.71
N ILE A 345 -22.02 2.89 -12.03
CA ILE A 345 -21.99 1.58 -11.38
C ILE A 345 -23.11 1.46 -10.33
N ALA A 346 -23.32 2.49 -9.50
CA ALA A 346 -24.39 2.49 -8.50
C ALA A 346 -25.77 2.39 -9.16
N CYS A 347 -25.98 3.14 -10.24
CA CYS A 347 -27.25 3.17 -10.96
C CYS A 347 -27.51 1.85 -11.72
N ILE A 348 -26.49 1.25 -12.33
CA ILE A 348 -26.61 -0.06 -13.00
C ILE A 348 -27.05 -1.12 -11.99
N GLY A 349 -26.41 -1.19 -10.82
CA GLY A 349 -26.76 -2.18 -9.81
C GLY A 349 -28.12 -1.97 -9.15
N ALA A 350 -28.65 -0.75 -9.18
CA ALA A 350 -29.97 -0.42 -8.67
C ALA A 350 -31.05 -0.43 -9.75
N HIS A 351 -30.71 -0.63 -11.03
CA HIS A 351 -31.57 -0.57 -12.18
C HIS A 351 -32.33 0.77 -12.32
N ILE A 352 -31.59 1.89 -12.15
CA ILE A 352 -32.07 3.25 -12.22
C ILE A 352 -31.22 4.11 -13.15
N GLU A 353 -31.82 5.18 -13.70
CA GLU A 353 -31.06 6.15 -14.46
C GLU A 353 -30.42 7.20 -13.54
N PRO A 354 -29.15 7.58 -13.78
CA PRO A 354 -28.49 8.62 -13.00
C PRO A 354 -29.11 9.99 -13.27
N LYS A 355 -29.33 10.76 -12.20
CA LYS A 355 -29.61 12.19 -12.28
C LYS A 355 -28.31 12.96 -12.02
N TYR A 356 -27.64 13.27 -13.09
CA TYR A 356 -26.36 13.92 -13.04
C TYR A 356 -26.53 15.43 -13.22
N ASP A 357 -26.38 16.18 -12.12
CA ASP A 357 -26.59 17.63 -12.10
C ASP A 357 -25.28 18.43 -12.09
N ASN A 358 -24.19 17.85 -11.61
CA ASN A 358 -22.91 18.56 -11.45
C ASN A 358 -21.74 17.62 -11.13
N ASP A 359 -20.52 18.13 -11.35
CA ASP A 359 -19.25 17.41 -11.12
C ASP A 359 -18.76 17.50 -9.65
N LYS A 360 -19.58 17.92 -8.71
CA LYS A 360 -19.17 18.06 -7.31
C LYS A 360 -18.89 16.71 -6.69
N HIS A 361 -17.66 16.49 -6.31
CA HIS A 361 -17.19 15.26 -5.64
C HIS A 361 -16.16 15.58 -4.55
N PHE A 362 -15.88 14.64 -3.72
CA PHE A 362 -14.81 14.74 -2.71
C PHE A 362 -13.52 14.17 -3.27
N GLU A 363 -12.41 14.88 -3.03
CA GLU A 363 -11.08 14.34 -3.20
C GLU A 363 -10.58 13.75 -1.88
N ILE A 364 -10.23 12.46 -1.88
CA ILE A 364 -9.77 11.75 -0.69
C ILE A 364 -8.38 11.20 -0.94
N HIS A 365 -7.44 11.49 -0.04
CA HIS A 365 -6.11 10.93 -0.10
C HIS A 365 -5.86 9.97 1.06
N GLN A 366 -5.27 8.80 0.73
CA GLN A 366 -4.89 7.81 1.72
C GLN A 366 -3.46 8.03 2.20
N PHE A 367 -3.27 8.23 3.49
CA PHE A 367 -1.97 8.39 4.11
C PHE A 367 -1.57 7.20 4.97
N ARG A 368 -0.25 7.00 5.12
CA ARG A 368 0.31 5.99 6.00
C ARG A 368 0.27 6.45 7.46
N CYS A 369 -0.65 5.90 8.24
CA CYS A 369 -0.81 6.26 9.65
C CYS A 369 0.21 5.62 10.60
N HIS A 370 0.99 4.63 10.15
CA HIS A 370 1.88 3.87 11.03
C HIS A 370 3.27 3.68 10.42
N ASN A 371 4.31 4.01 11.17
CA ASN A 371 5.69 3.79 10.75
C ASN A 371 6.49 3.07 11.86
N ARG A 372 6.65 1.76 11.72
CA ARG A 372 7.39 0.92 12.68
C ARG A 372 8.84 1.35 12.85
N ALA A 373 9.50 1.82 11.80
CA ALA A 373 10.88 2.28 11.88
C ALA A 373 11.04 3.47 12.84
N LEU A 374 10.04 4.36 12.89
CA LEU A 374 10.02 5.48 13.83
C LEU A 374 9.70 5.05 15.26
N ILE A 375 8.95 3.95 15.45
CA ILE A 375 8.57 3.44 16.76
C ILE A 375 9.67 2.58 17.37
N ASN A 376 10.33 1.76 16.56
CA ASN A 376 11.28 0.74 17.00
C ASN A 376 12.73 1.23 17.06
N SER A 377 13.03 2.44 16.58
CA SER A 377 14.42 2.94 16.48
C SER A 377 14.94 3.60 17.76
N GLN A 378 14.13 3.64 18.80
CA GLN A 378 14.46 4.43 19.99
C GLN A 378 14.89 3.51 21.13
N THR A 379 16.20 3.42 21.33
CA THR A 379 16.79 2.68 22.45
C THR A 379 17.37 3.65 23.45
N GLU A 380 17.05 3.42 24.71
CA GLU A 380 17.71 4.03 25.84
C GLU A 380 18.69 3.01 26.43
N ARG A 381 19.95 3.38 26.62
CA ARG A 381 20.94 2.60 27.38
C ARG A 381 21.13 3.28 28.72
N THR A 382 20.87 2.55 29.80
CA THR A 382 21.11 3.00 31.16
C THR A 382 22.39 2.31 31.69
N TYR A 383 23.31 3.10 32.16
CA TYR A 383 24.58 2.65 32.71
C TYR A 383 24.49 2.74 34.24
N ARG A 384 24.83 1.64 34.92
CA ARG A 384 24.87 1.58 36.38
C ARG A 384 26.25 1.24 36.85
N TYR A 385 26.74 2.00 37.85
CA TYR A 385 27.98 1.74 38.57
C TYR A 385 27.64 1.49 40.05
N LYS A 386 28.07 0.35 40.60
CA LYS A 386 27.76 -0.05 41.99
C LYS A 386 26.24 0.04 42.34
N GLY A 387 25.36 -0.24 41.38
CA GLY A 387 23.92 -0.21 41.58
C GLY A 387 23.23 1.11 41.21
N GLU A 388 23.91 2.21 41.23
CA GLU A 388 23.36 3.54 40.90
C GLU A 388 23.42 3.86 39.42
N ILE A 389 22.43 4.64 38.93
CA ILE A 389 22.38 5.10 37.56
C ILE A 389 23.29 6.29 37.38
N VAL A 390 24.40 6.08 36.68
CA VAL A 390 25.45 7.11 36.48
C VAL A 390 25.34 7.81 35.13
N ALA A 391 24.79 7.16 34.13
CA ALA A 391 24.63 7.76 32.80
C ALA A 391 23.46 7.13 32.02
N LYS A 392 22.92 7.89 31.08
CA LYS A 392 21.88 7.42 30.12
C LYS A 392 22.20 7.93 28.73
N ASN A 393 22.32 7.02 27.75
CA ASN A 393 22.40 7.40 26.35
C ASN A 393 21.07 7.18 25.68
N ARG A 394 20.49 8.25 25.14
CA ARG A 394 19.25 8.25 24.39
C ARG A 394 19.51 8.51 22.91
N THR A 395 18.59 8.03 22.07
CA THR A 395 18.64 8.42 20.66
C THR A 395 18.40 9.93 20.50
N PRO A 396 18.94 10.59 19.45
CA PRO A 396 18.95 12.06 19.30
C PRO A 396 17.59 12.75 19.34
N ARG A 397 16.48 11.99 19.36
CA ARG A 397 15.11 12.53 19.35
C ARG A 397 14.50 12.74 20.73
N PHE A 398 15.21 12.35 21.79
CA PHE A 398 14.78 12.60 23.17
C PHE A 398 15.69 13.63 23.81
N GLU A 399 15.13 14.49 24.63
CA GLU A 399 15.94 15.31 25.50
C GLU A 399 16.83 14.43 26.39
N GLN A 400 18.09 14.76 26.44
CA GLN A 400 19.04 14.09 27.31
C GLN A 400 18.73 14.51 28.75
N LYS A 401 18.23 13.58 29.55
CA LYS A 401 18.05 13.78 31.00
C LYS A 401 19.22 13.13 31.73
N GLY A 402 20.01 13.92 32.39
CA GLY A 402 21.23 13.48 33.06
C GLY A 402 22.44 13.32 32.11
N ASP A 403 23.57 12.91 32.65
CA ASP A 403 24.81 12.77 31.91
C ASP A 403 24.75 11.66 30.87
N SER A 404 25.32 11.91 29.69
CA SER A 404 25.66 10.83 28.75
C SER A 404 26.87 10.04 29.27
N LEU A 405 27.09 8.84 28.74
CA LEU A 405 28.28 8.05 29.11
C LEU A 405 29.60 8.82 28.90
N SER A 406 29.67 9.60 27.81
CA SER A 406 30.84 10.42 27.51
C SER A 406 31.04 11.52 28.54
N GLN A 407 30.00 12.24 28.95
CA GLN A 407 30.07 13.27 29.98
C GLN A 407 30.46 12.69 31.34
N TRP A 408 29.83 11.57 31.73
CA TRP A 408 30.20 10.90 32.96
C TRP A 408 31.67 10.44 32.98
N ARG A 409 32.15 9.84 31.87
CA ARG A 409 33.54 9.45 31.73
C ARG A 409 34.48 10.63 31.89
N ILE A 410 34.18 11.77 31.25
CA ILE A 410 34.99 13.00 31.37
C ILE A 410 35.03 13.48 32.84
N LYS A 411 33.90 13.46 33.55
CA LYS A 411 33.83 13.82 34.98
C LYS A 411 34.72 12.90 35.83
N MET A 412 34.63 11.58 35.60
CA MET A 412 35.41 10.60 36.34
C MET A 412 36.90 10.71 36.01
N ALA A 413 37.26 11.01 34.75
CA ALA A 413 38.66 11.22 34.37
C ALA A 413 39.27 12.48 35.03
N LYS A 414 38.49 13.56 35.13
CA LYS A 414 38.90 14.76 35.86
C LYS A 414 39.07 14.51 37.35
N GLN A 415 38.24 13.68 37.95
CA GLN A 415 38.23 13.42 39.39
C GLN A 415 39.26 12.36 39.82
N TYR A 416 39.47 11.32 39.03
CA TYR A 416 40.25 10.14 39.44
C TYR A 416 41.37 9.74 38.47
N GLY A 417 41.57 10.50 37.41
CA GLY A 417 42.51 10.19 36.34
C GLY A 417 41.94 9.23 35.29
N GLU A 418 42.50 9.28 34.07
CA GLU A 418 42.00 8.56 32.90
C GLU A 418 41.99 7.03 33.07
N ALA A 419 43.09 6.48 33.65
CA ALA A 419 43.23 5.03 33.85
C ALA A 419 42.16 4.47 34.82
N LYS A 420 41.86 5.19 35.90
CA LYS A 420 40.83 4.79 36.87
C LYS A 420 39.42 4.96 36.29
N ALA A 421 39.18 6.04 35.57
CA ALA A 421 37.91 6.25 34.86
C ALA A 421 37.61 5.13 33.83
N GLN A 422 38.66 4.67 33.14
CA GLN A 422 38.50 3.57 32.16
C GLN A 422 38.20 2.23 32.84
N ARG A 423 38.80 1.94 33.99
CA ARG A 423 38.43 0.78 34.83
C ARG A 423 36.98 0.88 35.34
N MET A 424 36.52 2.05 35.76
CA MET A 424 35.13 2.26 36.17
C MET A 424 34.16 2.04 35.01
N VAL A 425 34.48 2.49 33.80
CA VAL A 425 33.67 2.23 32.60
C VAL A 425 33.55 0.74 32.27
N SER A 426 34.64 -0.03 32.45
CA SER A 426 34.57 -1.49 32.21
C SER A 426 33.71 -2.25 33.21
N GLN A 427 33.47 -1.68 34.39
CA GLN A 427 32.61 -2.26 35.45
C GLN A 427 31.14 -1.86 35.32
N LEU A 428 30.74 -1.05 34.31
CA LEU A 428 29.37 -0.60 34.16
C LEU A 428 28.47 -1.74 33.75
N LYS A 429 27.35 -1.93 34.48
CA LYS A 429 26.25 -2.74 34.05
C LYS A 429 25.35 -1.93 33.10
N VAL A 430 25.15 -2.45 31.89
CA VAL A 430 24.39 -1.76 30.84
C VAL A 430 23.06 -2.45 30.65
N THR A 431 21.96 -1.72 30.89
CA THR A 431 20.61 -2.16 30.52
C THR A 431 20.12 -1.39 29.30
N LYS A 432 19.53 -2.12 28.36
CA LYS A 432 18.99 -1.56 27.13
C LYS A 432 17.47 -1.69 27.18
N SER A 433 16.77 -0.55 27.21
CA SER A 433 15.33 -0.49 27.08
C SER A 433 14.93 0.08 25.75
N MET A 434 13.86 -0.44 25.17
CA MET A 434 13.23 0.14 24.01
C MET A 434 11.98 0.90 24.46
N ARG A 435 12.01 2.23 24.32
CA ARG A 435 10.80 3.03 24.54
C ARG A 435 9.97 3.05 23.26
N ARG A 436 8.74 2.64 23.37
CA ARG A 436 7.74 2.87 22.30
C ARG A 436 7.38 4.35 22.30
N TYR A 437 7.55 4.98 21.15
CA TYR A 437 7.14 6.36 20.98
C TYR A 437 5.62 6.45 20.96
N ASN A 438 5.03 7.37 21.72
CA ASN A 438 3.61 7.65 21.60
C ASN A 438 3.36 8.34 20.25
N SER A 439 2.85 7.59 19.27
CA SER A 439 2.65 8.03 17.90
C SER A 439 1.70 9.24 17.76
N LEU A 440 0.85 9.46 18.76
CA LEU A 440 -0.11 10.58 18.78
C LEU A 440 0.56 11.96 18.99
N LYS A 441 1.75 12.00 19.55
CA LYS A 441 2.48 13.26 19.77
C LYS A 441 3.39 13.68 18.61
N ARG A 442 3.41 12.92 17.52
CA ARG A 442 4.33 13.17 16.40
C ARG A 442 3.56 13.54 15.16
N ALA A 443 3.94 14.69 14.56
CA ALA A 443 3.45 15.04 13.23
C ALA A 443 3.93 14.03 12.20
N MET A 444 3.02 13.41 11.48
CA MET A 444 3.28 12.46 10.40
C MET A 444 2.39 12.81 9.20
N PRO A 445 2.74 12.39 7.98
CA PRO A 445 1.85 12.55 6.85
C PRO A 445 0.42 12.07 7.18
N GLY A 446 -0.58 12.84 6.76
CA GLY A 446 -1.98 12.63 7.13
C GLY A 446 -2.39 13.23 8.49
N SER A 447 -1.48 13.88 9.23
CA SER A 447 -1.84 14.68 10.40
C SER A 447 -2.53 15.97 9.97
N ILE A 448 -3.61 16.33 10.65
CA ILE A 448 -4.28 17.62 10.46
C ILE A 448 -3.68 18.58 11.48
N PHE A 449 -3.26 19.75 11.04
CA PHE A 449 -2.76 20.82 11.91
C PHE A 449 -3.42 22.16 11.60
N ILE A 450 -3.53 23.02 12.61
CA ILE A 450 -3.99 24.39 12.51
C ILE A 450 -2.77 25.33 12.49
N TYR A 451 -2.79 26.27 11.57
CA TYR A 451 -1.86 27.39 11.50
C TYR A 451 -2.64 28.65 11.16
N GLN A 452 -2.53 29.71 11.98
CA GLN A 452 -3.26 30.99 11.82
C GLN A 452 -4.77 30.79 11.56
N GLY A 453 -5.42 29.95 12.38
CA GLY A 453 -6.85 29.66 12.30
C GLY A 453 -7.29 28.75 11.16
N LYS A 454 -6.42 28.40 10.20
CA LYS A 454 -6.73 27.53 9.07
C LYS A 454 -6.21 26.11 9.29
N SER A 455 -6.99 25.12 8.82
CA SER A 455 -6.60 23.70 8.91
C SER A 455 -5.86 23.25 7.64
N PHE A 456 -4.82 22.46 7.83
CA PHE A 456 -3.98 21.90 6.76
C PHE A 456 -3.70 20.43 7.01
N VAL A 457 -3.42 19.71 5.92
CA VAL A 457 -3.00 18.29 5.96
C VAL A 457 -1.50 18.20 5.77
N LEU A 458 -0.82 17.61 6.74
CA LEU A 458 0.64 17.47 6.73
C LEU A 458 1.07 16.40 5.72
N THR A 459 1.99 16.74 4.82
CA THR A 459 2.62 15.82 3.87
C THR A 459 4.03 15.43 4.26
N GLY A 460 4.74 16.26 5.00
CA GLY A 460 6.11 16.00 5.42
C GLY A 460 6.66 17.02 6.40
N GLN A 461 7.88 16.75 6.86
CA GLN A 461 8.63 17.63 7.77
C GLN A 461 9.99 17.95 7.19
N LEU A 462 10.46 19.18 7.42
CA LEU A 462 11.76 19.68 7.02
C LEU A 462 12.59 20.07 8.24
N SER A 463 13.92 20.18 8.04
CA SER A 463 14.87 20.65 9.08
C SER A 463 14.68 19.92 10.41
N LYS A 464 14.65 18.57 10.39
CA LYS A 464 14.46 17.72 11.58
C LYS A 464 13.15 17.97 12.34
N GLY A 465 12.11 18.50 11.65
CA GLY A 465 10.79 18.75 12.24
C GLY A 465 10.54 20.18 12.67
N LEU A 466 11.42 21.12 12.32
CA LEU A 466 11.21 22.56 12.58
C LEU A 466 10.12 23.16 11.69
N TYR A 467 9.90 22.60 10.51
CA TYR A 467 8.89 23.07 9.57
C TYR A 467 8.03 21.92 9.08
N TYR A 468 6.76 22.23 8.84
CA TYR A 468 5.79 21.33 8.21
C TYR A 468 5.56 21.73 6.76
N ARG A 469 5.26 20.73 5.92
CA ARG A 469 4.69 20.90 4.58
C ARG A 469 3.26 20.43 4.55
N ALA A 470 2.41 21.20 3.84
CA ALA A 470 1.00 20.88 3.73
C ALA A 470 0.62 20.49 2.30
N PHE A 471 -0.41 19.65 2.20
CA PHE A 471 -1.00 19.23 0.94
C PHE A 471 -1.56 20.47 0.20
N GLY A 472 -1.37 20.53 -1.12
CA GLY A 472 -1.87 21.63 -1.94
C GLY A 472 -1.17 22.99 -1.76
N GLN A 473 -0.19 23.11 -0.84
CA GLN A 473 0.47 24.38 -0.52
C GLN A 473 1.84 24.56 -1.18
N GLY A 474 2.15 23.77 -2.20
CA GLY A 474 3.40 23.85 -2.96
C GLY A 474 4.65 23.76 -2.05
N LYS A 475 5.55 24.75 -2.19
CA LYS A 475 6.81 24.79 -1.40
C LYS A 475 6.69 25.57 -0.08
N LYS A 476 5.49 26.03 0.32
CA LYS A 476 5.27 26.78 1.55
C LYS A 476 5.67 25.96 2.78
N ASN A 477 6.41 26.57 3.69
CA ASN A 477 6.85 25.98 4.94
C ASN A 477 6.08 26.61 6.11
N PHE A 478 5.61 25.77 7.03
CA PHE A 478 4.86 26.19 8.23
C PHE A 478 5.73 25.94 9.46
N PRO A 479 6.06 26.96 10.28
CA PRO A 479 6.84 26.76 11.49
C PRO A 479 6.13 25.81 12.46
N ALA A 480 6.76 24.69 12.80
CA ALA A 480 6.13 23.64 13.61
C ALA A 480 5.73 24.12 15.02
N LYS A 481 6.43 25.14 15.56
CA LYS A 481 6.12 25.75 16.87
C LYS A 481 4.79 26.48 16.89
N GLU A 482 4.37 27.03 15.74
CA GLU A 482 3.14 27.78 15.58
C GLU A 482 1.95 26.90 15.16
N CYS A 483 2.21 25.62 14.90
CA CYS A 483 1.21 24.69 14.40
C CYS A 483 0.64 23.84 15.55
N LYS A 484 -0.70 23.81 15.67
CA LYS A 484 -1.41 22.90 16.60
C LYS A 484 -1.88 21.66 15.85
N ILE A 485 -1.36 20.47 16.23
CA ILE A 485 -1.79 19.20 15.66
C ILE A 485 -3.10 18.78 16.31
N LEU A 486 -4.14 18.55 15.48
CA LEU A 486 -5.45 18.10 15.94
C LEU A 486 -5.55 16.58 16.01
N GLY A 487 -4.99 15.88 15.04
CA GLY A 487 -5.07 14.43 14.94
C GLY A 487 -4.50 13.90 13.64
N ARG A 488 -4.66 12.61 13.43
CA ARG A 488 -4.20 11.92 12.22
C ARG A 488 -5.26 10.95 11.73
N ARG A 489 -5.53 11.00 10.43
CA ARG A 489 -6.45 10.10 9.76
C ARG A 489 -5.75 9.38 8.61
N SER A 490 -6.17 8.16 8.30
CA SER A 490 -5.66 7.40 7.14
C SER A 490 -6.32 7.84 5.84
N LEU A 491 -7.57 8.25 5.91
CA LEU A 491 -8.33 8.82 4.81
C LEU A 491 -8.57 10.29 5.15
N VAL A 492 -8.16 11.17 4.27
CA VAL A 492 -8.23 12.63 4.47
C VAL A 492 -8.92 13.24 3.26
N TYR A 493 -9.98 13.96 3.52
CA TYR A 493 -10.67 14.81 2.54
C TYR A 493 -9.83 16.07 2.32
N VAL A 494 -9.42 16.34 1.10
CA VAL A 494 -8.52 17.43 0.72
C VAL A 494 -9.25 18.57 0.03
#